data_d4610b4fe767d4887aef806b84b471a2
#
_entry.id   d4610b4fe767d4887aef806b84b471a2
#
_cell.length_a   1.000
_cell.length_b   1.000
_cell.length_c   1.000
_cell.angle_alpha   90.00
_cell.angle_beta   90.00
_cell.angle_gamma   90.00
#
_symmetry.space_group_name_H-M   'P 1'
#
loop_
_entity.id
_entity.type
_entity.pdbx_description
1 polymer ?
#
loop_
_entity_poly.entity_id
_entity_poly.type
_entity_poly.pdbx_seq_one_letter_code
_entity_poly.pdbx_strand_id
1 'polypeptide(L)'
;VEAEKRCSEDAIDNPAIGLAAFLYDNYVQGRNKFSFLTQKRGRVLGLWIEQLVAESVGKNGQGILPNIEIDTLLLKKDPGDRSVIMYQTKNDLWDERHNFEMSLSYIDPTIPRAAFKIESVYELPEHFIMWEYAIAMCGYLMKVCPFDQPDVASAKAAVLDILRDGQPEPDYVQDFVDDVHMGQVEVRQAPCFKDCTDVRASLCALLASIQPGDFFALNAFLPFTGEGRREALETIRHGVAEKRRVVSCLEVGPRYLHSTGQLQKGGPNCGVFLILSADELKDIPLKEEAESLGSLAKAQASGDLVTLASRGRRCVHLHLPDNSGVTLRALAEVVCDILEELQQA
;
A
#
# COMPACT_ATOMS: atom_id res chain seq x y z
N VAL A 1 27.59 12.29 -11.76
CA VAL A 1 28.17 12.52 -13.11
C VAL A 1 28.32 11.20 -13.86
N GLU A 2 29.09 10.20 -13.35
CA GLU A 2 29.30 8.94 -14.08
C GLU A 2 28.00 8.11 -14.22
N ALA A 3 27.26 7.94 -13.12
CA ALA A 3 25.97 7.24 -13.11
C ALA A 3 24.94 7.91 -14.03
N GLU A 4 24.86 9.23 -13.98
CA GLU A 4 23.99 10.03 -14.84
C GLU A 4 24.36 9.82 -16.33
N LYS A 5 25.66 9.85 -16.65
CA LYS A 5 26.14 9.60 -18.00
C LYS A 5 25.72 8.20 -18.48
N ARG A 6 25.96 7.16 -17.70
CA ARG A 6 25.59 5.78 -18.04
C ARG A 6 24.08 5.60 -18.23
N CYS A 7 23.25 6.31 -17.45
CA CYS A 7 21.80 6.22 -17.56
C CYS A 7 21.20 7.10 -18.66
N SER A 8 21.94 8.10 -19.18
CA SER A 8 21.50 8.98 -20.27
C SER A 8 21.95 8.55 -21.65
N GLU A 9 22.91 7.63 -21.76
CA GLU A 9 23.42 7.13 -23.03
C GLU A 9 22.49 6.09 -23.67
N ASP A 10 22.32 6.15 -24.99
CA ASP A 10 21.64 5.11 -25.78
C ASP A 10 22.61 3.95 -26.02
N ALA A 11 22.80 3.15 -24.98
CA ALA A 11 23.72 2.03 -24.94
C ALA A 11 23.03 0.76 -24.43
N ILE A 12 23.42 -0.38 -24.97
CA ILE A 12 22.81 -1.70 -24.63
C ILE A 12 23.05 -2.09 -23.16
N ASP A 13 24.09 -1.55 -22.54
CA ASP A 13 24.44 -1.77 -21.14
C ASP A 13 23.92 -0.66 -20.19
N ASN A 14 23.06 0.24 -20.69
CA ASN A 14 22.43 1.25 -19.87
C ASN A 14 21.49 0.58 -18.83
N PRO A 15 21.78 0.67 -17.51
CA PRO A 15 21.03 -0.03 -16.50
C PRO A 15 19.60 0.50 -16.32
N ALA A 16 19.36 1.77 -16.65
CA ALA A 16 18.02 2.36 -16.57
C ALA A 16 17.12 1.87 -17.70
N ILE A 17 17.65 1.68 -18.92
CA ILE A 17 16.91 1.05 -20.03
C ILE A 17 16.57 -0.39 -19.67
N GLY A 18 17.51 -1.16 -19.12
CA GLY A 18 17.27 -2.53 -18.69
C GLY A 18 16.17 -2.64 -17.64
N LEU A 19 16.17 -1.75 -16.63
CA LEU A 19 15.13 -1.71 -15.60
C LEU A 19 13.79 -1.25 -16.16
N ALA A 20 13.76 -0.23 -17.00
CA ALA A 20 12.53 0.25 -17.66
C ALA A 20 11.90 -0.85 -18.53
N ALA A 21 12.71 -1.53 -19.33
CA ALA A 21 12.27 -2.66 -20.15
C ALA A 21 11.69 -3.80 -19.31
N PHE A 22 12.36 -4.17 -18.21
CA PHE A 22 11.86 -5.18 -17.27
C PHE A 22 10.50 -4.80 -16.68
N LEU A 23 10.34 -3.58 -16.18
CA LEU A 23 9.10 -3.11 -15.58
C LEU A 23 7.97 -3.03 -16.62
N TYR A 24 8.24 -2.44 -17.76
CA TYR A 24 7.23 -2.25 -18.80
C TYR A 24 6.81 -3.56 -19.47
N ASP A 25 7.75 -4.46 -19.77
CA ASP A 25 7.45 -5.77 -20.34
C ASP A 25 6.56 -6.60 -19.42
N ASN A 26 6.87 -6.63 -18.12
CA ASN A 26 6.00 -7.26 -17.13
C ASN A 26 4.63 -6.61 -17.07
N TYR A 27 4.57 -5.27 -17.09
CA TYR A 27 3.31 -4.53 -17.09
C TYR A 27 2.41 -4.87 -18.28
N VAL A 28 2.93 -4.91 -19.50
CA VAL A 28 2.13 -5.25 -20.70
C VAL A 28 1.71 -6.71 -20.74
N GLN A 29 2.41 -7.59 -20.02
CA GLN A 29 2.02 -8.99 -19.82
C GLN A 29 1.00 -9.19 -18.68
N GLY A 30 0.49 -8.12 -18.09
CA GLY A 30 -0.49 -8.18 -16.99
C GLY A 30 0.12 -8.25 -15.59
N ARG A 31 1.45 -8.23 -15.47
CA ARG A 31 2.16 -8.20 -14.18
C ARG A 31 2.36 -6.75 -13.73
N ASN A 32 1.28 -6.14 -13.31
CA ASN A 32 1.25 -4.72 -12.90
C ASN A 32 1.66 -4.49 -11.45
N LYS A 33 2.34 -5.45 -10.84
CA LYS A 33 2.87 -5.38 -9.48
C LYS A 33 4.30 -5.90 -9.45
N PHE A 34 5.09 -5.44 -8.49
CA PHE A 34 6.34 -6.14 -8.16
C PHE A 34 6.53 -6.23 -6.64
N SER A 35 7.05 -7.37 -6.19
CA SER A 35 7.52 -7.54 -4.82
C SER A 35 8.98 -7.10 -4.73
N PHE A 36 9.25 -6.12 -3.85
CA PHE A 36 10.60 -5.66 -3.58
C PHE A 36 11.19 -6.42 -2.42
N LEU A 37 12.12 -7.30 -2.71
CA LEU A 37 12.75 -8.15 -1.73
C LEU A 37 14.13 -7.62 -1.36
N THR A 38 14.36 -7.42 -0.09
CA THR A 38 15.64 -6.93 0.43
C THR A 38 15.84 -7.36 1.88
N GLN A 39 17.06 -7.29 2.35
CA GLN A 39 17.36 -7.40 3.75
C GLN A 39 16.88 -6.16 4.52
N LYS A 40 16.80 -6.25 5.84
CA LYS A 40 16.23 -5.22 6.72
C LYS A 40 16.72 -3.80 6.43
N ARG A 41 18.02 -3.64 6.16
CA ARG A 41 18.62 -2.31 5.87
C ARG A 41 18.18 -1.72 4.53
N GLY A 42 17.90 -2.55 3.54
CA GLY A 42 17.43 -2.12 2.22
C GLY A 42 15.98 -1.64 2.20
N ARG A 43 15.20 -1.86 3.26
CA ARG A 43 13.79 -1.47 3.31
C ARG A 43 13.56 0.03 3.09
N VAL A 44 14.47 0.88 3.56
CA VAL A 44 14.36 2.34 3.36
C VAL A 44 14.46 2.70 1.88
N LEU A 45 15.36 2.04 1.14
CA LEU A 45 15.43 2.19 -0.32
C LEU A 45 14.12 1.72 -0.97
N GLY A 46 13.57 0.60 -0.51
CA GLY A 46 12.28 0.10 -0.99
C GLY A 46 11.15 1.12 -0.82
N LEU A 47 11.05 1.78 0.34
CA LEU A 47 10.03 2.82 0.57
C LEU A 47 10.20 4.04 -0.34
N TRP A 48 11.44 4.41 -0.70
CA TRP A 48 11.69 5.47 -1.67
C TRP A 48 11.29 5.04 -3.09
N ILE A 49 11.61 3.79 -3.48
CA ILE A 49 11.20 3.20 -4.77
C ILE A 49 9.67 3.11 -4.83
N GLU A 50 9.02 2.71 -3.73
CA GLU A 50 7.56 2.68 -3.63
C GLU A 50 6.95 4.03 -3.98
N GLN A 51 7.44 5.10 -3.36
CA GLN A 51 6.97 6.45 -3.64
C GLN A 51 7.24 6.81 -5.10
N LEU A 52 8.47 6.68 -5.57
CA LEU A 52 8.85 7.05 -6.93
C LEU A 52 7.95 6.37 -7.98
N VAL A 53 7.77 5.06 -7.87
CA VAL A 53 7.01 4.29 -8.87
C VAL A 53 5.52 4.60 -8.78
N ALA A 54 4.92 4.46 -7.59
CA ALA A 54 3.48 4.61 -7.41
C ALA A 54 3.00 6.03 -7.75
N GLU A 55 3.75 7.05 -7.35
CA GLU A 55 3.41 8.44 -7.58
C GLU A 55 3.62 8.87 -9.04
N SER A 56 4.67 8.37 -9.69
CA SER A 56 5.00 8.75 -11.07
C SER A 56 4.14 8.08 -12.11
N VAL A 57 3.84 6.77 -12.00
CA VAL A 57 3.12 6.03 -13.05
C VAL A 57 1.72 5.58 -12.67
N GLY A 58 1.28 5.78 -11.42
CA GLY A 58 -0.03 5.38 -10.93
C GLY A 58 -1.14 6.38 -11.27
N LYS A 59 -1.51 6.54 -12.55
CA LYS A 59 -2.49 7.54 -12.98
C LYS A 59 -3.16 7.17 -14.30
N ASN A 60 -4.29 7.83 -14.61
CA ASN A 60 -5.06 7.59 -15.83
C ASN A 60 -5.51 6.13 -16.00
N GLY A 61 -5.82 5.44 -14.92
CA GLY A 61 -6.21 4.03 -14.94
C GLY A 61 -5.05 3.06 -15.16
N GLN A 62 -3.80 3.52 -15.13
CA GLN A 62 -2.59 2.74 -15.30
C GLN A 62 -1.72 2.81 -14.04
N GLY A 63 -0.79 1.88 -13.92
CA GLY A 63 0.18 1.91 -12.83
C GLY A 63 0.83 0.58 -12.55
N ILE A 64 1.95 0.65 -11.87
CA ILE A 64 2.69 -0.50 -11.34
C ILE A 64 2.71 -0.34 -9.83
N LEU A 65 2.22 -1.34 -9.10
CA LEU A 65 2.21 -1.34 -7.63
C LEU A 65 3.53 -1.91 -7.09
N PRO A 66 4.35 -1.11 -6.42
CA PRO A 66 5.46 -1.62 -5.64
C PRO A 66 4.95 -2.18 -4.30
N ASN A 67 5.31 -3.41 -3.98
CA ASN A 67 5.05 -4.01 -2.68
C ASN A 67 6.37 -4.27 -1.96
N ILE A 68 6.60 -3.58 -0.84
CA ILE A 68 7.83 -3.71 -0.06
C ILE A 68 7.68 -4.88 0.92
N GLU A 69 7.70 -6.08 0.38
CA GLU A 69 7.48 -7.30 1.11
C GLU A 69 8.81 -7.98 1.49
N ILE A 70 8.87 -8.48 2.73
CA ILE A 70 10.03 -9.22 3.23
C ILE A 70 9.73 -10.73 3.27
N ASP A 71 8.45 -11.11 3.34
CA ASP A 71 8.03 -12.52 3.39
C ASP A 71 7.88 -13.11 2.00
N THR A 72 8.74 -14.10 1.70
CA THR A 72 8.77 -14.81 0.42
C THR A 72 7.80 -16.00 0.35
N LEU A 73 7.12 -16.33 1.44
CA LEU A 73 6.21 -17.48 1.48
C LEU A 73 5.04 -17.34 0.50
N LEU A 74 4.60 -16.10 0.25
CA LEU A 74 3.54 -15.77 -0.70
C LEU A 74 3.97 -15.90 -2.17
N LEU A 75 5.27 -16.06 -2.43
CA LEU A 75 5.85 -16.20 -3.77
C LEU A 75 6.20 -17.65 -4.13
N LYS A 76 5.77 -18.62 -3.32
CA LYS A 76 6.02 -20.06 -3.58
C LYS A 76 5.36 -20.59 -4.86
N LYS A 77 4.36 -19.88 -5.36
CA LYS A 77 3.66 -20.18 -6.60
C LYS A 77 3.43 -18.88 -7.36
N ASP A 78 3.73 -18.88 -8.64
CA ASP A 78 3.50 -17.70 -9.48
C ASP A 78 2.00 -17.32 -9.51
N PRO A 79 1.64 -16.14 -8.98
CA PRO A 79 0.26 -15.65 -9.03
C PRO A 79 -0.12 -15.10 -10.42
N GLY A 80 0.84 -14.92 -11.33
CA GLY A 80 0.64 -14.41 -12.68
C GLY A 80 0.52 -12.89 -12.80
N ASP A 81 0.46 -12.15 -11.68
CA ASP A 81 0.17 -10.71 -11.66
C ASP A 81 1.36 -9.85 -11.19
N ARG A 82 2.51 -10.47 -10.87
CA ARG A 82 3.67 -9.77 -10.31
C ARG A 82 5.01 -10.27 -10.81
N SER A 83 6.00 -9.40 -10.72
CA SER A 83 7.42 -9.71 -10.84
C SER A 83 8.13 -9.53 -9.50
N VAL A 84 9.42 -9.83 -9.45
CA VAL A 84 10.24 -9.67 -8.24
C VAL A 84 11.45 -8.81 -8.55
N ILE A 85 11.70 -7.82 -7.71
CA ILE A 85 12.93 -7.03 -7.71
C ILE A 85 13.66 -7.27 -6.41
N MET A 86 14.90 -7.74 -6.51
CA MET A 86 15.72 -8.16 -5.39
C MET A 86 16.89 -7.20 -5.20
N TYR A 87 17.09 -6.74 -3.97
CA TYR A 87 18.27 -5.97 -3.58
C TYR A 87 19.03 -6.70 -2.49
N GLN A 88 20.28 -6.98 -2.75
CA GLN A 88 21.21 -7.61 -1.80
C GLN A 88 22.30 -6.61 -1.41
N THR A 89 22.56 -6.46 -0.12
CA THR A 89 23.60 -5.57 0.41
C THR A 89 24.74 -6.41 1.00
N LYS A 90 26.00 -5.97 0.78
CA LYS A 90 27.19 -6.69 1.23
C LYS A 90 27.40 -6.63 2.75
N ASN A 91 26.97 -5.54 3.37
CA ASN A 91 27.29 -5.22 4.76
C ASN A 91 26.28 -5.80 5.78
N ASP A 92 25.41 -6.70 5.35
CA ASP A 92 24.50 -7.36 6.28
C ASP A 92 25.19 -8.44 7.09
N LEU A 93 24.69 -8.66 8.31
CA LEU A 93 25.13 -9.75 9.16
C LEU A 93 24.97 -11.08 8.43
N TRP A 94 25.88 -12.03 8.70
CA TRP A 94 25.87 -13.33 8.02
C TRP A 94 24.51 -14.03 8.14
N ASP A 95 23.89 -14.00 9.31
CA ASP A 95 22.60 -14.64 9.57
C ASP A 95 21.47 -13.99 8.74
N GLU A 96 21.43 -12.66 8.62
CA GLU A 96 20.43 -11.96 7.82
C GLU A 96 20.59 -12.30 6.33
N ARG A 97 21.83 -12.37 5.85
CA ARG A 97 22.13 -12.72 4.47
C ARG A 97 21.77 -14.17 4.16
N HIS A 98 22.13 -15.10 5.03
CA HIS A 98 21.81 -16.53 4.88
C HIS A 98 20.30 -16.76 4.88
N ASN A 99 19.56 -16.15 5.81
CA ASN A 99 18.12 -16.23 5.88
C ASN A 99 17.46 -15.65 4.63
N PHE A 100 17.98 -14.54 4.10
CA PHE A 100 17.49 -13.93 2.87
C PHE A 100 17.71 -14.86 1.66
N GLU A 101 18.91 -15.42 1.50
CA GLU A 101 19.23 -16.36 0.43
C GLU A 101 18.36 -17.63 0.52
N MET A 102 18.15 -18.16 1.71
CA MET A 102 17.22 -19.27 1.94
C MET A 102 15.79 -18.91 1.54
N SER A 103 15.33 -17.73 1.91
CA SER A 103 14.00 -17.25 1.53
C SER A 103 13.84 -17.14 0.01
N LEU A 104 14.87 -16.68 -0.71
CA LEU A 104 14.86 -16.58 -2.18
C LEU A 104 14.73 -17.96 -2.86
N SER A 105 15.23 -19.03 -2.21
CA SER A 105 15.13 -20.39 -2.75
C SER A 105 13.69 -20.93 -2.80
N TYR A 106 12.76 -20.33 -2.05
CA TYR A 106 11.35 -20.70 -2.05
C TYR A 106 10.52 -19.97 -3.09
N ILE A 107 11.09 -18.97 -3.78
CA ILE A 107 10.35 -18.23 -4.83
C ILE A 107 10.20 -19.13 -6.06
N ASP A 108 8.97 -19.21 -6.57
CA ASP A 108 8.68 -19.92 -7.81
C ASP A 108 9.62 -19.44 -8.92
N PRO A 109 10.37 -20.34 -9.57
CA PRO A 109 11.35 -19.98 -10.60
C PRO A 109 10.72 -19.36 -11.85
N THR A 110 9.43 -19.50 -12.07
CA THR A 110 8.72 -18.93 -13.22
C THR A 110 8.40 -17.46 -13.06
N ILE A 111 8.45 -16.91 -11.83
CA ILE A 111 8.23 -15.49 -11.60
C ILE A 111 9.40 -14.69 -12.17
N PRO A 112 9.15 -13.73 -13.09
CA PRO A 112 10.18 -12.86 -13.64
C PRO A 112 10.87 -12.06 -12.53
N ARG A 113 12.21 -12.01 -12.58
CA ARG A 113 12.97 -11.36 -11.52
C ARG A 113 14.15 -10.54 -12.05
N ALA A 114 14.40 -9.41 -11.40
CA ALA A 114 15.61 -8.61 -11.54
C ALA A 114 16.35 -8.57 -10.21
N ALA A 115 17.67 -8.63 -10.23
CA ALA A 115 18.49 -8.65 -9.03
C ALA A 115 19.58 -7.57 -9.11
N PHE A 116 19.72 -6.83 -8.03
CA PHE A 116 20.72 -5.79 -7.85
C PHE A 116 21.54 -6.06 -6.60
N LYS A 117 22.81 -5.69 -6.65
CA LYS A 117 23.71 -5.74 -5.50
C LYS A 117 24.21 -4.36 -5.17
N ILE A 118 24.29 -4.06 -3.89
CA ILE A 118 24.89 -2.84 -3.34
C ILE A 118 26.08 -3.27 -2.50
N GLU A 119 27.28 -3.08 -3.01
CA GLU A 119 28.53 -3.41 -2.35
C GLU A 119 28.91 -2.37 -1.29
N SER A 120 28.51 -1.12 -1.53
CA SER A 120 28.82 0.03 -0.66
C SER A 120 27.68 1.04 -0.66
N VAL A 121 27.50 1.74 0.46
CA VAL A 121 26.56 2.87 0.57
C VAL A 121 26.84 3.98 -0.45
N TYR A 122 28.07 4.08 -0.93
CA TYR A 122 28.44 5.06 -1.97
C TYR A 122 27.88 4.77 -3.35
N GLU A 123 27.33 3.57 -3.58
CA GLU A 123 26.64 3.18 -4.82
C GLU A 123 25.15 3.58 -4.81
N LEU A 124 24.56 3.88 -3.65
CA LEU A 124 23.15 4.28 -3.57
C LEU A 124 22.76 5.42 -4.52
N PRO A 125 23.56 6.48 -4.71
CA PRO A 125 23.24 7.54 -5.67
C PRO A 125 23.10 7.04 -7.11
N GLU A 126 23.84 6.00 -7.51
CA GLU A 126 23.72 5.40 -8.84
C GLU A 126 22.36 4.70 -8.99
N HIS A 127 21.92 4.00 -7.95
CA HIS A 127 20.61 3.35 -7.95
C HIS A 127 19.46 4.36 -7.97
N PHE A 128 19.57 5.50 -7.28
CA PHE A 128 18.56 6.57 -7.35
C PHE A 128 18.44 7.09 -8.79
N ILE A 129 19.55 7.47 -9.40
CA ILE A 129 19.57 7.96 -10.79
C ILE A 129 19.02 6.90 -11.76
N MET A 130 19.44 5.66 -11.62
CA MET A 130 18.94 4.54 -12.46
C MET A 130 17.40 4.42 -12.38
N TRP A 131 16.84 4.44 -11.16
CA TRP A 131 15.40 4.35 -10.98
C TRP A 131 14.65 5.56 -11.53
N GLU A 132 15.15 6.77 -11.32
CA GLU A 132 14.54 8.01 -11.84
C GLU A 132 14.45 7.98 -13.38
N TYR A 133 15.54 7.62 -14.05
CA TYR A 133 15.55 7.47 -15.51
C TYR A 133 14.65 6.33 -15.98
N ALA A 134 14.69 5.19 -15.31
CA ALA A 134 13.84 4.04 -15.66
C ALA A 134 12.34 4.39 -15.54
N ILE A 135 11.94 5.08 -14.48
CA ILE A 135 10.54 5.46 -14.27
C ILE A 135 10.11 6.57 -15.22
N ALA A 136 10.98 7.52 -15.58
CA ALA A 136 10.69 8.49 -16.63
C ALA A 136 10.44 7.79 -17.98
N MET A 137 11.23 6.77 -18.33
CA MET A 137 11.02 5.95 -19.52
C MET A 137 9.73 5.13 -19.45
N CYS A 138 9.43 4.53 -18.28
CA CYS A 138 8.16 3.84 -18.07
C CYS A 138 6.96 4.78 -18.25
N GLY A 139 7.03 6.01 -17.73
CA GLY A 139 6.00 7.03 -17.93
C GLY A 139 5.76 7.32 -19.41
N TYR A 140 6.82 7.48 -20.19
CA TYR A 140 6.72 7.66 -21.64
C TYR A 140 6.06 6.44 -22.34
N LEU A 141 6.50 5.23 -22.02
CA LEU A 141 5.97 3.99 -22.62
C LEU A 141 4.51 3.74 -22.22
N MET A 142 4.15 4.05 -20.98
CA MET A 142 2.79 3.94 -20.45
C MET A 142 1.90 5.14 -20.85
N LYS A 143 2.47 6.17 -21.50
CA LYS A 143 1.77 7.40 -21.91
C LYS A 143 1.13 8.16 -20.73
N VAL A 144 1.84 8.22 -19.61
CA VAL A 144 1.49 9.02 -18.45
C VAL A 144 2.60 10.04 -18.17
N CYS A 145 2.23 11.23 -17.66
CA CYS A 145 3.23 12.21 -17.22
C CYS A 145 3.77 11.79 -15.84
N PRO A 146 5.05 11.44 -15.68
CA PRO A 146 5.57 11.02 -14.39
C PRO A 146 5.85 12.18 -13.41
N PHE A 147 5.68 13.42 -13.84
CA PHE A 147 6.10 14.63 -13.12
C PHE A 147 4.94 15.42 -12.50
N ASP A 148 3.71 14.92 -12.56
CA ASP A 148 2.52 15.52 -11.95
C ASP A 148 1.81 14.53 -11.00
N GLN A 149 0.96 15.03 -10.08
CA GLN A 149 0.18 14.24 -9.14
C GLN A 149 -1.25 14.78 -9.03
N PRO A 150 -2.08 14.61 -10.06
CA PRO A 150 -3.42 15.21 -10.11
C PRO A 150 -4.35 14.66 -9.01
N ASP A 151 -4.18 13.41 -8.60
CA ASP A 151 -5.08 12.76 -7.65
C ASP A 151 -4.78 13.12 -6.19
N VAL A 152 -3.52 13.49 -5.90
CA VAL A 152 -3.12 14.03 -4.58
C VAL A 152 -3.75 15.41 -4.34
N ALA A 153 -3.81 16.25 -5.37
CA ALA A 153 -4.42 17.57 -5.26
C ALA A 153 -5.93 17.50 -4.94
N SER A 154 -6.65 16.56 -5.57
CA SER A 154 -8.08 16.36 -5.31
C SER A 154 -8.34 15.84 -3.88
N ALA A 155 -7.49 14.96 -3.36
CA ALA A 155 -7.61 14.48 -2.00
C ALA A 155 -7.37 15.58 -0.95
N LYS A 156 -6.40 16.47 -1.19
CA LYS A 156 -6.16 17.64 -0.32
C LYS A 156 -7.35 18.59 -0.28
N ALA A 157 -8.00 18.83 -1.41
CA ALA A 157 -9.23 19.66 -1.47
C ALA A 157 -10.35 19.03 -0.63
N ALA A 158 -10.59 17.73 -0.76
CA ALA A 158 -11.60 17.03 0.04
C ALA A 158 -11.33 17.12 1.55
N VAL A 159 -10.07 17.02 2.00
CA VAL A 159 -9.70 17.19 3.43
C VAL A 159 -9.99 18.62 3.88
N LEU A 160 -9.67 19.64 3.09
CA LEU A 160 -9.94 21.05 3.45
C LEU A 160 -11.44 21.33 3.55
N ASP A 161 -12.26 20.75 2.67
CA ASP A 161 -13.71 20.87 2.72
C ASP A 161 -14.27 20.21 3.98
N ILE A 162 -13.78 19.03 4.33
CA ILE A 162 -14.16 18.33 5.58
C ILE A 162 -13.80 19.14 6.84
N LEU A 163 -12.62 19.75 6.86
CA LEU A 163 -12.18 20.56 8.01
C LEU A 163 -12.95 21.86 8.14
N ARG A 164 -13.33 22.47 7.00
CA ARG A 164 -14.06 23.76 6.99
C ARG A 164 -15.55 23.61 7.26
N ASP A 165 -16.20 22.65 6.63
CA ASP A 165 -17.67 22.53 6.57
C ASP A 165 -18.20 21.37 7.42
N GLY A 166 -17.31 20.68 8.16
CA GLY A 166 -17.58 19.41 8.80
C GLY A 166 -17.46 18.24 7.81
N GLN A 167 -17.60 17.02 8.32
CA GLN A 167 -17.58 15.86 7.42
C GLN A 167 -18.78 15.94 6.48
N PRO A 168 -18.60 15.91 5.16
CA PRO A 168 -19.75 15.71 4.28
C PRO A 168 -20.38 14.39 4.74
N GLU A 169 -21.67 14.41 5.07
CA GLU A 169 -22.43 13.19 5.27
C GLU A 169 -22.56 12.55 3.88
N PRO A 170 -21.76 11.55 3.53
CA PRO A 170 -22.00 10.81 2.31
C PRO A 170 -23.33 10.06 2.50
N ASP A 171 -24.13 9.91 1.45
CA ASP A 171 -25.42 9.18 1.44
C ASP A 171 -25.33 7.73 1.96
N TYR A 172 -24.15 7.27 2.35
CA TYR A 172 -23.82 5.91 2.76
C TYR A 172 -23.14 5.81 4.14
N VAL A 173 -23.16 6.87 4.96
CA VAL A 173 -22.67 6.76 6.35
C VAL A 173 -23.72 6.04 7.16
N GLN A 174 -23.34 4.91 7.71
CA GLN A 174 -24.11 4.22 8.73
C GLN A 174 -23.23 4.10 9.98
N ASP A 175 -23.65 4.76 11.05
CA ASP A 175 -23.04 4.59 12.36
C ASP A 175 -23.52 3.25 12.93
N PHE A 176 -22.61 2.31 13.08
CA PHE A 176 -22.92 1.06 13.77
C PHE A 176 -22.30 1.06 15.14
N VAL A 177 -23.14 0.75 16.11
CA VAL A 177 -22.74 0.36 17.44
C VAL A 177 -22.68 -1.15 17.42
N ASP A 178 -21.52 -1.69 17.40
CA ASP A 178 -21.21 -3.06 17.77
C ASP A 178 -19.69 -3.20 17.89
N ASP A 179 -19.19 -3.94 18.78
CA ASP A 179 -19.24 -5.33 19.08
C ASP A 179 -18.77 -5.56 20.53
N VAL A 180 -19.10 -6.67 21.10
CA VAL A 180 -18.69 -7.13 22.44
C VAL A 180 -17.17 -7.05 22.68
N HIS A 181 -16.36 -6.95 21.63
CA HIS A 181 -14.90 -6.95 21.69
C HIS A 181 -14.21 -5.63 21.32
N MET A 182 -14.84 -4.80 20.49
CA MET A 182 -14.21 -3.55 19.98
C MET A 182 -14.85 -2.28 20.50
N GLY A 183 -16.02 -2.35 21.14
CA GLY A 183 -16.76 -1.17 21.56
C GLY A 183 -17.51 -0.52 20.38
N GLN A 184 -17.64 0.80 20.42
CA GLN A 184 -18.37 1.56 19.42
C GLN A 184 -17.46 1.85 18.22
N VAL A 185 -17.75 1.26 17.05
CA VAL A 185 -17.00 1.46 15.80
C VAL A 185 -17.86 2.19 14.79
N GLU A 186 -17.39 3.33 14.28
CA GLU A 186 -18.05 4.01 13.16
C GLU A 186 -17.62 3.35 11.85
N VAL A 187 -18.59 2.97 11.00
CA VAL A 187 -18.33 2.39 9.69
C VAL A 187 -18.77 3.35 8.60
N ARG A 188 -17.90 3.58 7.63
CA ARG A 188 -18.18 4.31 6.40
C ARG A 188 -17.72 3.48 5.22
N GLN A 189 -18.51 3.43 4.17
CA GLN A 189 -18.23 2.49 3.08
C GLN A 189 -18.58 3.06 1.70
N ALA A 190 -17.94 2.52 0.67
CA ALA A 190 -18.26 2.88 -0.71
C ALA A 190 -19.70 2.46 -1.07
N PRO A 191 -20.34 3.14 -2.05
CA PRO A 191 -21.71 2.84 -2.46
C PRO A 191 -21.97 1.39 -2.87
N CYS A 192 -20.96 0.65 -3.30
CA CYS A 192 -21.07 -0.77 -3.63
C CYS A 192 -21.35 -1.68 -2.42
N PHE A 193 -21.16 -1.17 -1.21
CA PHE A 193 -21.42 -1.89 0.05
C PHE A 193 -22.57 -1.30 0.86
N LYS A 194 -23.37 -0.41 0.28
CA LYS A 194 -24.46 0.33 0.95
C LYS A 194 -25.49 -0.53 1.68
N ASP A 195 -25.63 -1.80 1.30
CA ASP A 195 -26.60 -2.72 1.89
C ASP A 195 -26.03 -3.49 3.10
N CYS A 196 -24.75 -3.28 3.45
CA CYS A 196 -24.16 -3.84 4.66
C CYS A 196 -24.64 -3.05 5.89
N THR A 197 -25.00 -3.77 6.95
CA THR A 197 -25.70 -3.20 8.10
C THR A 197 -24.90 -3.18 9.40
N ASP A 198 -23.69 -3.72 9.40
CA ASP A 198 -22.80 -3.80 10.56
C ASP A 198 -21.34 -3.94 10.15
N VAL A 199 -20.42 -3.83 11.11
CA VAL A 199 -18.95 -3.92 10.90
C VAL A 199 -18.57 -5.23 10.21
N ARG A 200 -19.10 -6.37 10.71
CA ARG A 200 -18.78 -7.69 10.20
C ARG A 200 -19.28 -7.88 8.77
N ALA A 201 -20.52 -7.46 8.47
CA ALA A 201 -21.08 -7.50 7.12
C ALA A 201 -20.26 -6.66 6.14
N SER A 202 -19.85 -5.45 6.53
CA SER A 202 -19.02 -4.56 5.73
C SER A 202 -17.64 -5.17 5.44
N LEU A 203 -16.98 -5.74 6.45
CA LEU A 203 -15.71 -6.42 6.30
C LEU A 203 -15.84 -7.69 5.43
N CYS A 204 -16.88 -8.48 5.66
CA CYS A 204 -17.16 -9.68 4.86
C CYS A 204 -17.37 -9.33 3.38
N ALA A 205 -18.20 -8.34 3.09
CA ALA A 205 -18.43 -7.85 1.72
C ALA A 205 -17.16 -7.32 1.06
N LEU A 206 -16.36 -6.53 1.80
CA LEU A 206 -15.09 -6.02 1.33
C LEU A 206 -14.13 -7.15 0.96
N LEU A 207 -13.90 -8.09 1.87
CA LEU A 207 -12.96 -9.19 1.68
C LEU A 207 -13.46 -10.19 0.62
N ALA A 208 -14.76 -10.46 0.55
CA ALA A 208 -15.37 -11.29 -0.49
C ALA A 208 -15.24 -10.67 -1.90
N SER A 209 -15.18 -9.34 -1.98
CA SER A 209 -15.07 -8.62 -3.25
C SER A 209 -13.69 -8.76 -3.92
N ILE A 210 -12.68 -9.27 -3.21
CA ILE A 210 -11.31 -9.43 -3.73
C ILE A 210 -11.30 -10.52 -4.81
N GLN A 211 -10.79 -10.17 -5.99
CA GLN A 211 -10.68 -11.04 -7.16
C GLN A 211 -9.19 -11.33 -7.49
N PRO A 212 -8.89 -12.40 -8.24
CA PRO A 212 -7.54 -12.62 -8.78
C PRO A 212 -7.05 -11.41 -9.58
N GLY A 213 -5.83 -10.98 -9.34
CA GLY A 213 -5.24 -9.78 -9.96
C GLY A 213 -5.49 -8.48 -9.19
N ASP A 214 -6.33 -8.49 -8.15
CA ASP A 214 -6.48 -7.36 -7.25
C ASP A 214 -5.25 -7.20 -6.32
N PHE A 215 -5.25 -6.12 -5.56
CA PHE A 215 -4.43 -5.96 -4.36
C PHE A 215 -5.30 -5.44 -3.21
N PHE A 216 -4.91 -5.75 -2.00
CA PHE A 216 -5.52 -5.23 -0.79
C PHE A 216 -4.58 -4.21 -0.14
N ALA A 217 -5.12 -3.07 0.28
CA ALA A 217 -4.36 -2.09 1.06
C ALA A 217 -5.06 -1.81 2.39
N LEU A 218 -4.31 -2.04 3.47
CA LEU A 218 -4.68 -1.65 4.82
C LEU A 218 -4.09 -0.26 5.08
N ASN A 219 -4.91 0.78 4.93
CA ASN A 219 -4.52 2.19 5.08
C ASN A 219 -4.77 2.63 6.52
N ALA A 220 -3.74 2.67 7.36
CA ALA A 220 -3.88 2.90 8.78
C ALA A 220 -3.38 4.27 9.23
N PHE A 221 -4.31 5.14 9.67
CA PHE A 221 -4.04 6.42 10.32
C PHE A 221 -3.94 6.20 11.84
N LEU A 222 -2.97 5.42 12.24
CA LEU A 222 -2.79 4.93 13.60
C LEU A 222 -1.29 4.92 13.96
N PRO A 223 -0.91 5.05 15.23
CA PRO A 223 0.46 4.85 15.65
C PRO A 223 0.84 3.36 15.52
N PHE A 224 2.02 3.10 14.96
CA PHE A 224 2.54 1.75 14.72
C PHE A 224 3.42 1.19 15.83
N THR A 225 3.77 2.02 16.82
CA THR A 225 4.71 1.65 17.87
C THR A 225 3.99 1.27 19.17
N GLY A 226 4.52 0.26 19.84
CA GLY A 226 4.06 -0.19 21.15
C GLY A 226 2.79 -1.06 21.12
N GLU A 227 2.52 -1.72 22.23
CA GLU A 227 1.32 -2.50 22.53
C GLU A 227 0.93 -3.63 21.54
N GLY A 228 1.84 -4.06 20.67
CA GLY A 228 1.52 -5.06 19.63
C GLY A 228 0.64 -4.54 18.49
N ARG A 229 0.52 -3.21 18.32
CA ARG A 229 -0.29 -2.58 17.27
C ARG A 229 0.14 -3.03 15.88
N ARG A 230 1.43 -2.95 15.63
CA ARG A 230 1.99 -3.34 14.33
C ARG A 230 1.72 -4.81 14.03
N GLU A 231 1.91 -5.67 15.02
CA GLU A 231 1.71 -7.11 14.90
C GLU A 231 0.25 -7.43 14.54
N ALA A 232 -0.72 -6.72 15.15
CA ALA A 232 -2.14 -6.89 14.82
C ALA A 232 -2.46 -6.47 13.37
N LEU A 233 -1.94 -5.33 12.93
CA LEU A 233 -2.12 -4.86 11.54
C LEU A 233 -1.44 -5.78 10.52
N GLU A 234 -0.25 -6.28 10.85
CA GLU A 234 0.44 -7.27 10.00
C GLU A 234 -0.33 -8.61 9.96
N THR A 235 -1.00 -9.02 11.05
CA THR A 235 -1.86 -10.20 11.07
C THR A 235 -2.99 -10.07 10.06
N ILE A 236 -3.68 -8.91 10.02
CA ILE A 236 -4.71 -8.62 9.01
C ILE A 236 -4.13 -8.71 7.60
N ARG A 237 -3.04 -7.99 7.35
CA ARG A 237 -2.40 -7.93 6.04
C ARG A 237 -1.96 -9.32 5.54
N HIS A 238 -1.27 -10.08 6.39
CA HIS A 238 -0.81 -11.43 6.05
C HIS A 238 -1.99 -12.40 5.84
N GLY A 239 -3.00 -12.34 6.70
CA GLY A 239 -4.20 -13.16 6.57
C GLY A 239 -4.89 -12.94 5.21
N VAL A 240 -5.07 -11.69 4.78
CA VAL A 240 -5.65 -11.38 3.47
C VAL A 240 -4.74 -11.88 2.33
N ALA A 241 -3.45 -11.61 2.38
CA ALA A 241 -2.50 -12.06 1.36
C ALA A 241 -2.55 -13.59 1.19
N GLU A 242 -2.51 -14.32 2.30
CA GLU A 242 -2.49 -15.78 2.29
C GLU A 242 -3.82 -16.38 1.81
N LYS A 243 -4.94 -15.93 2.40
CA LYS A 243 -6.25 -16.53 2.17
C LYS A 243 -6.89 -16.10 0.85
N ARG A 244 -6.66 -14.86 0.40
CA ARG A 244 -7.17 -14.34 -0.88
C ARG A 244 -6.16 -14.41 -2.02
N ARG A 245 -4.89 -14.74 -1.74
CA ARG A 245 -3.78 -14.89 -2.70
C ARG A 245 -3.52 -13.65 -3.54
N VAL A 246 -3.61 -12.49 -2.93
CA VAL A 246 -3.35 -11.19 -3.56
C VAL A 246 -2.19 -10.45 -2.89
N VAL A 247 -1.61 -9.47 -3.57
CA VAL A 247 -0.70 -8.53 -2.93
C VAL A 247 -1.48 -7.80 -1.83
N SER A 248 -0.89 -7.70 -0.65
CA SER A 248 -1.47 -6.99 0.48
C SER A 248 -0.44 -6.03 1.07
N CYS A 249 -0.78 -4.75 1.10
CA CYS A 249 0.06 -3.68 1.60
C CYS A 249 -0.43 -3.19 2.96
N LEU A 250 0.50 -2.81 3.84
CA LEU A 250 0.22 -2.07 5.07
C LEU A 250 0.76 -0.65 4.91
N GLU A 251 -0.15 0.29 4.79
CA GLU A 251 0.14 1.68 4.48
C GLU A 251 0.00 2.58 5.70
N VAL A 252 1.03 3.36 5.98
CA VAL A 252 1.04 4.28 7.12
C VAL A 252 0.45 5.62 6.72
N GLY A 253 -0.71 5.97 7.24
CA GLY A 253 -1.31 7.30 7.10
C GLY A 253 -0.69 8.33 8.07
N PRO A 254 -0.47 9.57 7.66
CA PRO A 254 -0.76 10.13 6.34
C PRO A 254 0.37 9.93 5.28
N ARG A 255 1.47 9.25 5.60
CA ARG A 255 2.64 9.11 4.72
C ARG A 255 2.25 8.59 3.33
N TYR A 256 1.44 7.53 3.26
CA TYR A 256 1.08 6.90 1.99
C TYR A 256 0.29 7.82 1.04
N LEU A 257 -0.37 8.86 1.55
CA LEU A 257 -1.05 9.86 0.72
C LEU A 257 -0.07 10.56 -0.25
N HIS A 258 1.23 10.55 0.09
CA HIS A 258 2.33 11.08 -0.70
C HIS A 258 3.21 9.98 -1.32
N SER A 259 2.69 8.77 -1.50
CA SER A 259 3.36 7.65 -2.17
C SER A 259 2.34 6.81 -2.95
N THR A 260 1.91 5.69 -2.41
CA THR A 260 0.91 4.80 -3.03
C THR A 260 -0.46 5.43 -3.19
N GLY A 261 -0.78 6.49 -2.44
CA GLY A 261 -2.06 7.20 -2.53
C GLY A 261 -2.41 7.73 -3.93
N GLN A 262 -1.42 8.16 -4.72
CA GLN A 262 -1.63 8.54 -6.12
C GLN A 262 -2.10 7.32 -6.94
N LEU A 263 -1.42 6.19 -6.82
CA LEU A 263 -1.77 4.95 -7.51
C LEU A 263 -3.12 4.38 -7.04
N GLN A 264 -3.41 4.41 -5.75
CA GLN A 264 -4.68 3.93 -5.20
C GLN A 264 -5.88 4.66 -5.81
N LYS A 265 -5.74 5.96 -6.07
CA LYS A 265 -6.77 6.82 -6.65
C LYS A 265 -6.76 6.83 -8.18
N GLY A 266 -5.59 7.06 -8.76
CA GLY A 266 -5.40 7.29 -10.21
C GLY A 266 -5.04 6.05 -11.01
N GLY A 267 -4.59 4.98 -10.38
CA GLY A 267 -4.17 3.73 -10.99
C GLY A 267 -5.34 2.84 -11.48
N PRO A 268 -5.07 1.61 -11.89
CA PRO A 268 -6.11 0.66 -12.31
C PRO A 268 -7.08 0.34 -11.16
N ASN A 269 -8.35 0.06 -11.50
CA ASN A 269 -9.38 -0.24 -10.51
C ASN A 269 -9.31 -1.71 -10.03
N CYS A 270 -8.17 -2.11 -9.50
CA CYS A 270 -7.92 -3.43 -8.92
C CYS A 270 -7.53 -3.35 -7.43
N GLY A 271 -7.74 -2.21 -6.78
CA GLY A 271 -7.51 -2.02 -5.34
C GLY A 271 -8.75 -2.30 -4.51
N VAL A 272 -8.55 -2.92 -3.35
CA VAL A 272 -9.55 -3.09 -2.29
C VAL A 272 -8.96 -2.51 -1.01
N PHE A 273 -9.68 -1.58 -0.37
CA PHE A 273 -9.10 -0.71 0.65
C PHE A 273 -9.85 -0.84 1.98
N LEU A 274 -9.13 -1.19 3.03
CA LEU A 274 -9.58 -1.03 4.41
C LEU A 274 -8.85 0.14 5.03
N ILE A 275 -9.59 1.21 5.33
CA ILE A 275 -9.05 2.41 5.97
C ILE A 275 -9.34 2.31 7.47
N LEU A 276 -8.33 2.56 8.29
CA LEU A 276 -8.46 2.56 9.74
C LEU A 276 -8.07 3.92 10.31
N SER A 277 -8.90 4.45 11.19
CA SER A 277 -8.55 5.54 12.10
C SER A 277 -9.12 5.24 13.48
N ALA A 278 -8.72 5.97 14.49
CA ALA A 278 -9.20 5.78 15.85
C ALA A 278 -9.17 7.10 16.65
N ASP A 279 -9.94 7.15 17.73
CA ASP A 279 -9.77 8.19 18.71
C ASP A 279 -8.41 8.07 19.40
N GLU A 280 -7.74 9.19 19.57
CA GLU A 280 -6.44 9.25 20.22
C GLU A 280 -6.59 9.24 21.74
N LEU A 281 -5.97 8.27 22.41
CA LEU A 281 -5.94 8.20 23.88
C LEU A 281 -5.34 9.46 24.51
N LYS A 282 -4.46 10.13 23.78
CA LYS A 282 -3.82 11.38 24.17
C LYS A 282 -3.59 12.26 22.95
N ASP A 283 -4.60 13.06 22.65
CA ASP A 283 -4.56 13.94 21.48
C ASP A 283 -3.69 15.18 21.72
N ILE A 284 -3.11 15.71 20.65
CA ILE A 284 -2.21 16.87 20.68
C ILE A 284 -2.93 18.04 19.99
N PRO A 285 -3.29 19.11 20.73
CA PRO A 285 -3.95 20.27 20.15
C PRO A 285 -2.98 21.08 19.29
N LEU A 286 -3.46 21.61 18.18
CA LEU A 286 -2.74 22.53 17.30
C LEU A 286 -2.92 23.97 17.83
N LYS A 287 -1.81 24.71 17.95
CA LYS A 287 -1.76 25.97 18.74
C LYS A 287 -2.60 27.14 18.21
N GLU A 288 -3.01 27.13 16.96
CA GLU A 288 -3.66 28.29 16.30
C GLU A 288 -5.06 27.96 15.76
N GLU A 289 -5.50 26.72 15.88
CA GLU A 289 -6.77 26.23 15.36
C GLU A 289 -7.52 25.43 16.43
N ALA A 290 -8.84 25.35 16.32
CA ALA A 290 -9.66 24.54 17.24
C ALA A 290 -9.48 23.03 17.03
N GLU A 291 -8.44 22.61 16.32
CA GLU A 291 -8.18 21.26 15.85
C GLU A 291 -7.01 20.61 16.59
N SER A 292 -6.92 19.31 16.44
CA SER A 292 -5.89 18.47 17.01
C SER A 292 -5.26 17.57 15.93
N LEU A 293 -4.15 16.90 16.24
CA LEU A 293 -3.56 15.92 15.33
C LEU A 293 -4.51 14.73 15.10
N GLY A 294 -5.29 14.32 16.08
CA GLY A 294 -6.29 13.26 15.95
C GLY A 294 -7.43 13.66 15.03
N SER A 295 -8.00 14.87 15.18
CA SER A 295 -9.04 15.39 14.29
C SER A 295 -8.54 15.51 12.85
N LEU A 296 -7.28 15.94 12.64
CA LEU A 296 -6.66 16.00 11.33
C LEU A 296 -6.50 14.59 10.71
N ALA A 297 -6.04 13.61 11.48
CA ALA A 297 -5.88 12.24 11.00
C ALA A 297 -7.24 11.62 10.61
N LYS A 298 -8.29 11.84 11.43
CA LYS A 298 -9.67 11.41 11.11
C LYS A 298 -10.20 12.08 9.83
N ALA A 299 -9.96 13.38 9.66
CA ALA A 299 -10.35 14.11 8.46
C ALA A 299 -9.61 13.60 7.20
N GLN A 300 -8.33 13.30 7.33
CA GLN A 300 -7.54 12.72 6.23
C GLN A 300 -8.02 11.32 5.85
N ALA A 301 -8.33 10.46 6.82
CA ALA A 301 -8.89 9.13 6.56
C ALA A 301 -10.26 9.21 5.86
N SER A 302 -11.13 10.12 6.32
CA SER A 302 -12.44 10.36 5.71
C SER A 302 -12.33 10.95 4.30
N GLY A 303 -11.44 11.91 4.08
CA GLY A 303 -11.16 12.48 2.75
C GLY A 303 -10.61 11.45 1.76
N ASP A 304 -9.81 10.52 2.25
CA ASP A 304 -9.31 9.41 1.45
C ASP A 304 -10.44 8.46 1.03
N LEU A 305 -11.33 8.08 1.97
CA LEU A 305 -12.52 7.30 1.66
C LEU A 305 -13.38 7.96 0.58
N VAL A 306 -13.73 9.25 0.76
CA VAL A 306 -14.56 10.00 -0.17
C VAL A 306 -13.93 10.01 -1.57
N THR A 307 -12.63 10.27 -1.63
CA THR A 307 -11.90 10.30 -2.91
C THR A 307 -11.86 8.92 -3.58
N LEU A 308 -11.59 7.86 -2.84
CA LEU A 308 -11.59 6.49 -3.36
C LEU A 308 -12.99 6.06 -3.82
N ALA A 309 -14.01 6.31 -3.01
CA ALA A 309 -15.40 5.97 -3.32
C ALA A 309 -15.92 6.71 -4.55
N SER A 310 -15.62 8.01 -4.71
CA SER A 310 -15.98 8.80 -5.89
C SER A 310 -15.39 8.29 -7.20
N ARG A 311 -14.28 7.52 -7.10
CA ARG A 311 -13.62 6.86 -8.24
C ARG A 311 -14.06 5.41 -8.42
N GLY A 312 -15.13 4.99 -7.75
CA GLY A 312 -15.67 3.63 -7.83
C GLY A 312 -14.75 2.57 -7.23
N ARG A 313 -13.87 2.95 -6.29
CA ARG A 313 -13.03 1.99 -5.56
C ARG A 313 -13.83 1.23 -4.52
N ARG A 314 -13.46 -0.01 -4.26
CA ARG A 314 -14.01 -0.84 -3.19
C ARG A 314 -13.31 -0.50 -1.88
N CYS A 315 -13.96 0.28 -1.03
CA CYS A 315 -13.35 0.76 0.21
C CYS A 315 -14.34 0.80 1.37
N VAL A 316 -13.80 0.49 2.56
CA VAL A 316 -14.48 0.60 3.86
C VAL A 316 -13.53 1.34 4.80
N HIS A 317 -14.07 2.28 5.56
CA HIS A 317 -13.37 2.98 6.62
C HIS A 317 -13.99 2.60 7.96
N LEU A 318 -13.17 2.12 8.86
CA LEU A 318 -13.53 1.89 10.27
C LEU A 318 -12.83 2.95 11.14
N HIS A 319 -13.63 3.69 11.88
CA HIS A 319 -13.11 4.54 12.94
C HIS A 319 -13.32 3.84 14.29
N LEU A 320 -12.20 3.46 14.91
CA LEU A 320 -12.19 2.66 16.13
C LEU A 320 -12.32 3.56 17.37
N PRO A 321 -12.89 3.07 18.48
CA PRO A 321 -13.06 3.84 19.71
C PRO A 321 -11.73 4.22 20.38
N ASP A 322 -10.67 3.48 20.10
CA ASP A 322 -9.31 3.77 20.54
C ASP A 322 -8.27 3.08 19.65
N ASN A 323 -7.02 3.52 19.79
CA ASN A 323 -5.87 2.97 19.06
C ASN A 323 -5.07 1.94 19.86
N SER A 324 -5.67 1.30 20.86
CA SER A 324 -4.97 0.31 21.68
C SER A 324 -4.64 -0.98 20.93
N GLY A 325 -3.58 -1.64 21.36
CA GLY A 325 -3.26 -2.96 20.82
C GLY A 325 -4.32 -4.02 21.13
N VAL A 326 -5.19 -3.80 22.12
CA VAL A 326 -6.32 -4.70 22.43
C VAL A 326 -7.38 -4.60 21.35
N THR A 327 -7.84 -3.39 21.05
CA THR A 327 -8.83 -3.12 20.01
C THR A 327 -8.36 -3.60 18.63
N LEU A 328 -7.08 -3.36 18.28
CA LEU A 328 -6.52 -3.81 17.00
C LEU A 328 -6.39 -5.34 16.91
N ARG A 329 -6.09 -6.04 18.00
CA ARG A 329 -6.10 -7.52 18.01
C ARG A 329 -7.51 -8.07 17.84
N ALA A 330 -8.51 -7.49 18.51
CA ALA A 330 -9.91 -7.89 18.33
C ALA A 330 -10.35 -7.72 16.86
N LEU A 331 -9.99 -6.59 16.21
CA LEU A 331 -10.23 -6.41 14.77
C LEU A 331 -9.52 -7.49 13.93
N ALA A 332 -8.27 -7.81 14.26
CA ALA A 332 -7.53 -8.85 13.53
C ALA A 332 -8.19 -10.22 13.67
N GLU A 333 -8.70 -10.59 14.85
CA GLU A 333 -9.46 -11.82 15.09
C GLU A 333 -10.72 -11.85 14.22
N VAL A 334 -11.53 -10.80 14.22
CA VAL A 334 -12.74 -10.70 13.38
C VAL A 334 -12.41 -10.87 11.89
N VAL A 335 -11.33 -10.23 11.40
CA VAL A 335 -10.91 -10.37 10.01
C VAL A 335 -10.43 -11.79 9.69
N CYS A 336 -9.69 -12.43 10.60
CA CYS A 336 -9.24 -13.80 10.42
C CYS A 336 -10.43 -14.78 10.36
N ASP A 337 -11.40 -14.64 11.25
CA ASP A 337 -12.61 -15.47 11.25
C ASP A 337 -13.40 -15.33 9.94
N ILE A 338 -13.57 -14.10 9.45
CA ILE A 338 -14.24 -13.87 8.16
C ILE A 338 -13.46 -14.54 7.00
N LEU A 339 -12.14 -14.43 7.01
CA LEU A 339 -11.30 -15.04 5.98
C LEU A 339 -11.39 -16.57 5.98
N GLU A 340 -11.53 -17.19 7.15
CA GLU A 340 -11.76 -18.63 7.28
C GLU A 340 -13.14 -19.06 6.77
N GLU A 341 -14.20 -18.31 7.12
CA GLU A 341 -15.54 -18.54 6.60
C GLU A 341 -15.59 -18.44 5.06
N LEU A 342 -14.95 -17.43 4.48
CA LEU A 342 -14.88 -17.23 3.02
C LEU A 342 -14.08 -18.32 2.28
N GLN A 343 -13.27 -19.10 2.97
CA GLN A 343 -12.60 -20.27 2.37
C GLN A 343 -13.46 -21.54 2.39
N GLN A 344 -14.42 -21.61 3.30
CA GLN A 344 -15.31 -22.77 3.45
C GLN A 344 -16.56 -22.68 2.57
N ALA A 345 -16.90 -21.47 2.11
CA ALA A 345 -18.03 -21.18 1.23
C ALA A 345 -17.66 -21.35 -0.25
#